data_d01377b887e701e144d7d5645a83b375
#
_entry.id   d01377b887e701e144d7d5645a83b375
#
_cell.length_a   1.000
_cell.length_b   1.000
_cell.length_c   1.000
_cell.angle_alpha   90.00
_cell.angle_beta   90.00
_cell.angle_gamma   90.00
#
_symmetry.space_group_name_H-M   'P 1'
#
loop_
_entity.id
_entity.type
_entity.pdbx_description
1 polymer ?
#
loop_
_entity_poly.entity_id
_entity_poly.type
_entity_poly.pdbx_seq_one_letter_code
_entity_poly.pdbx_strand_id
1 'polypeptide(L)'
;VFLFTGILFTSCEKDQPVPTDPGYDYFPNELGHYCIYDVDSTVYDDFSGDTVYYHYQVKEVVESYFTDNEGRTAMRIERYRRDYNDSISISSVPWHLSRVWSFTRTSERAEKMEENVRYVRLTFPVKLDERWNGNALNNQQEWNYKYIATDVPYSLNNMNFDSTVVVQQLLRVNGLEHREYVERYAKHVGLIEKTVIDVKDNTVNLSVPILDRIESGVIYSIRLIEYRQ
;
A
#
# COMPACT_ATOMS: atom_id res chain seq x y z
N VAL A 1 8.08 47.29 -62.94
CA VAL A 1 7.25 46.97 -61.76
C VAL A 1 7.62 45.57 -61.32
N PHE A 2 8.39 45.42 -60.24
CA PHE A 2 8.71 44.13 -59.66
C PHE A 2 7.69 43.84 -58.47
N LEU A 3 6.93 42.79 -58.63
CA LEU A 3 5.99 42.32 -57.61
C LEU A 3 6.73 41.37 -56.62
N PHE A 4 6.88 41.78 -55.39
CA PHE A 4 7.53 40.99 -54.35
C PHE A 4 6.43 40.18 -53.61
N THR A 5 6.36 38.87 -53.90
CA THR A 5 5.42 37.98 -53.25
C THR A 5 6.01 37.48 -51.93
N GLY A 6 5.55 38.02 -50.82
CA GLY A 6 5.96 37.56 -49.46
C GLY A 6 5.34 36.22 -49.14
N ILE A 7 6.17 35.22 -48.86
CA ILE A 7 5.76 33.88 -48.37
C ILE A 7 5.68 33.98 -46.82
N LEU A 8 4.46 33.91 -46.29
CA LEU A 8 4.21 33.78 -44.87
C LEU A 8 4.42 32.31 -44.44
N PHE A 9 5.49 32.06 -43.67
CA PHE A 9 5.67 30.78 -42.99
C PHE A 9 4.84 30.79 -41.70
N THR A 10 3.71 30.08 -41.68
CA THR A 10 3.01 29.74 -40.43
C THR A 10 3.79 28.62 -39.77
N SER A 11 4.54 28.93 -38.70
CA SER A 11 5.12 27.95 -37.83
C SER A 11 3.98 27.33 -36.96
N CYS A 12 3.65 26.08 -37.21
CA CYS A 12 2.89 25.30 -36.24
C CYS A 12 3.81 25.01 -35.02
N GLU A 13 3.63 25.70 -33.91
CA GLU A 13 4.14 25.25 -32.64
C GLU A 13 3.47 23.90 -32.32
N LYS A 14 4.26 22.83 -32.32
CA LYS A 14 3.82 21.57 -31.75
C LYS A 14 3.68 21.78 -30.25
N ASP A 15 2.47 21.63 -29.71
CA ASP A 15 2.25 21.54 -28.26
C ASP A 15 3.21 20.49 -27.71
N GLN A 16 4.11 20.92 -26.83
CA GLN A 16 4.97 19.99 -26.10
C GLN A 16 4.06 19.14 -25.23
N PRO A 17 4.18 17.80 -25.28
CA PRO A 17 3.38 16.94 -24.40
C PRO A 17 3.68 17.30 -22.96
N VAL A 18 2.64 17.62 -22.19
CA VAL A 18 2.75 17.87 -20.75
C VAL A 18 3.38 16.63 -20.13
N PRO A 19 4.49 16.76 -19.36
CA PRO A 19 5.11 15.62 -18.70
C PRO A 19 4.06 14.92 -17.83
N THR A 20 3.79 13.66 -18.10
CA THR A 20 2.86 12.87 -17.29
C THR A 20 3.49 12.63 -15.93
N ASP A 21 2.78 12.95 -14.84
CA ASP A 21 3.20 12.65 -13.49
C ASP A 21 3.39 11.13 -13.34
N PRO A 22 4.59 10.63 -13.03
CA PRO A 22 4.81 9.20 -12.88
C PRO A 22 4.18 8.64 -11.59
N GLY A 23 3.77 9.48 -10.63
CA GLY A 23 3.14 9.07 -9.38
C GLY A 23 4.13 8.65 -8.28
N TYR A 24 5.37 9.15 -8.31
CA TYR A 24 6.36 8.85 -7.27
C TYR A 24 5.89 9.27 -5.88
N ASP A 25 5.06 10.31 -5.79
CA ASP A 25 4.54 10.88 -4.55
C ASP A 25 3.59 9.93 -3.79
N TYR A 26 3.11 8.86 -4.41
CA TYR A 26 2.38 7.81 -3.69
C TYR A 26 3.29 6.94 -2.80
N PHE A 27 4.61 7.10 -2.93
CA PHE A 27 5.57 6.41 -2.07
C PHE A 27 6.64 7.42 -1.59
N PRO A 28 6.29 8.27 -0.60
CA PRO A 28 7.19 9.31 -0.08
C PRO A 28 8.45 8.69 0.51
N ASN A 29 9.53 9.47 0.48
CA ASN A 29 10.85 9.03 0.92
C ASN A 29 11.59 10.06 1.77
N GLU A 30 10.91 11.05 2.30
CA GLU A 30 11.48 12.13 3.10
C GLU A 30 11.88 11.65 4.49
N LEU A 31 13.07 12.05 4.94
CA LEU A 31 13.57 11.74 6.28
C LEU A 31 12.66 12.35 7.35
N GLY A 32 12.29 11.55 8.35
CA GLY A 32 11.40 11.95 9.42
C GLY A 32 9.90 11.86 9.07
N HIS A 33 9.56 11.54 7.81
CA HIS A 33 8.18 11.20 7.45
C HIS A 33 7.68 10.04 8.31
N TYR A 34 6.48 10.18 8.87
CA TYR A 34 5.88 9.08 9.62
C TYR A 34 4.38 8.94 9.34
N CYS A 35 3.89 7.72 9.51
CA CYS A 35 2.48 7.38 9.53
C CYS A 35 2.15 6.59 10.79
N ILE A 36 1.02 6.93 11.42
CA ILE A 36 0.45 6.15 12.54
C ILE A 36 -0.85 5.52 12.05
N TYR A 37 -0.98 4.24 12.33
CA TYR A 37 -2.11 3.44 11.92
C TYR A 37 -2.81 2.81 13.12
N ASP A 38 -4.13 2.71 13.02
CA ASP A 38 -4.93 1.79 13.81
C ASP A 38 -5.02 0.45 13.10
N VAL A 39 -4.85 -0.62 13.84
CA VAL A 39 -4.78 -1.98 13.32
C VAL A 39 -5.78 -2.86 14.03
N ASP A 40 -6.67 -3.47 13.25
CA ASP A 40 -7.59 -4.50 13.68
C ASP A 40 -7.21 -5.83 13.02
N SER A 41 -7.18 -6.90 13.80
CA SER A 41 -6.92 -8.24 13.30
C SER A 41 -7.81 -9.24 14.02
N THR A 42 -8.57 -10.02 13.26
CA THR A 42 -9.34 -11.15 13.74
C THR A 42 -8.74 -12.42 13.18
N VAL A 43 -8.31 -13.30 14.06
CA VAL A 43 -7.71 -14.60 13.70
C VAL A 43 -8.69 -15.71 14.08
N TYR A 44 -9.03 -16.53 13.12
CA TYR A 44 -9.85 -17.73 13.27
C TYR A 44 -8.91 -18.93 13.30
N ASP A 45 -8.77 -19.55 14.45
CA ASP A 45 -7.84 -20.66 14.65
C ASP A 45 -8.46 -22.00 14.22
N ASP A 46 -7.83 -22.63 13.24
CA ASP A 46 -8.28 -23.91 12.64
C ASP A 46 -8.17 -25.09 13.63
N PHE A 47 -7.29 -24.98 14.64
CA PHE A 47 -7.03 -26.07 15.57
C PHE A 47 -7.92 -26.03 16.80
N SER A 48 -8.04 -24.86 17.43
CA SER A 48 -8.85 -24.69 18.64
C SER A 48 -10.31 -24.34 18.35
N GLY A 49 -10.60 -23.81 17.13
CA GLY A 49 -11.90 -23.22 16.78
C GLY A 49 -12.14 -21.86 17.42
N ASP A 50 -11.13 -21.29 18.09
CA ASP A 50 -11.24 -20.00 18.76
C ASP A 50 -11.14 -18.84 17.77
N THR A 51 -11.77 -17.73 18.14
CA THR A 51 -11.60 -16.45 17.45
C THR A 51 -10.87 -15.47 18.35
N VAL A 52 -9.72 -14.97 17.91
CA VAL A 52 -8.88 -14.04 18.66
C VAL A 52 -8.88 -12.68 17.99
N TYR A 53 -9.13 -11.64 18.78
CA TYR A 53 -9.17 -10.24 18.31
C TYR A 53 -7.94 -9.49 18.81
N TYR A 54 -7.29 -8.76 17.91
CA TYR A 54 -6.18 -7.87 18.22
C TYR A 54 -6.54 -6.46 17.77
N HIS A 55 -6.35 -5.48 18.67
CA HIS A 55 -6.47 -4.07 18.37
C HIS A 55 -5.26 -3.34 18.92
N TYR A 56 -4.51 -2.65 18.07
CA TYR A 56 -3.27 -1.98 18.44
C TYR A 56 -2.91 -0.87 17.44
N GLN A 57 -1.95 -0.04 17.80
CA GLN A 57 -1.44 0.98 16.89
C GLN A 57 -0.02 0.68 16.43
N VAL A 58 0.25 1.08 15.20
CA VAL A 58 1.58 0.98 14.57
C VAL A 58 2.00 2.35 14.10
N LYS A 59 3.27 2.71 14.34
CA LYS A 59 3.92 3.88 13.78
C LYS A 59 5.09 3.45 12.92
N GLU A 60 5.10 3.87 11.65
CA GLU A 60 6.22 3.68 10.71
C GLU A 60 6.91 5.03 10.51
N VAL A 61 8.24 5.07 10.61
CA VAL A 61 9.06 6.29 10.50
C VAL A 61 10.20 6.05 9.53
N VAL A 62 10.41 6.94 8.58
CA VAL A 62 11.64 7.01 7.78
C VAL A 62 12.74 7.56 8.69
N GLU A 63 13.54 6.66 9.27
CA GLU A 63 14.53 7.02 10.30
C GLU A 63 15.84 7.51 9.70
N SER A 64 16.33 6.81 8.65
CA SER A 64 17.58 7.16 7.99
C SER A 64 17.63 6.64 6.56
N TYR A 65 18.67 7.09 5.81
CA TYR A 65 19.02 6.50 4.53
C TYR A 65 20.26 5.64 4.67
N PHE A 66 20.37 4.65 3.82
CA PHE A 66 21.59 3.83 3.67
C PHE A 66 21.76 3.40 2.21
N THR A 67 22.93 2.89 1.88
CA THR A 67 23.18 2.28 0.57
C THR A 67 22.92 0.79 0.67
N ASP A 68 22.02 0.26 -0.17
CA ASP A 68 21.72 -1.16 -0.23
C ASP A 68 22.81 -1.95 -0.96
N ASN A 69 22.69 -3.29 -0.98
CA ASN A 69 23.67 -4.17 -1.62
C ASN A 69 23.76 -4.02 -3.15
N GLU A 70 22.82 -3.30 -3.76
CA GLU A 70 22.81 -2.96 -5.20
C GLU A 70 23.36 -1.55 -5.45
N GLY A 71 23.87 -0.87 -4.42
CA GLY A 71 24.42 0.49 -4.51
C GLY A 71 23.36 1.60 -4.59
N ARG A 72 22.10 1.29 -4.29
CA ARG A 72 20.98 2.27 -4.37
C ARG A 72 20.72 2.91 -3.01
N THR A 73 20.21 4.13 -3.02
CA THR A 73 19.70 4.76 -1.80
C THR A 73 18.42 4.07 -1.34
N ALA A 74 18.46 3.53 -0.14
CA ALA A 74 17.33 2.91 0.54
C ALA A 74 17.02 3.66 1.83
N MET A 75 15.77 3.59 2.27
CA MET A 75 15.27 4.15 3.53
C MET A 75 15.21 3.04 4.58
N ARG A 76 15.74 3.32 5.77
CA ARG A 76 15.51 2.50 6.95
C ARG A 76 14.20 2.94 7.60
N ILE A 77 13.28 2.01 7.76
CA ILE A 77 11.96 2.25 8.34
C ILE A 77 11.90 1.60 9.71
N GLU A 78 11.76 2.41 10.74
CA GLU A 78 11.48 1.91 12.09
C GLU A 78 9.98 1.78 12.27
N ARG A 79 9.56 0.60 12.68
CA ARG A 79 8.18 0.27 12.96
C ARG A 79 7.99 0.04 14.44
N TYR A 80 7.20 0.90 15.06
CA TYR A 80 6.84 0.86 16.48
C TYR A 80 5.43 0.32 16.64
N ARG A 81 5.16 -0.29 17.80
CA ARG A 81 3.84 -0.76 18.20
C ARG A 81 3.51 -0.28 19.59
N ARG A 82 2.24 0.00 19.85
CA ARG A 82 1.63 0.11 21.17
C ARG A 82 0.26 -0.55 21.16
N ASP A 83 -0.05 -1.25 22.24
CA ASP A 83 -1.29 -2.00 22.38
C ASP A 83 -2.31 -1.20 23.19
N TYR A 84 -3.58 -1.32 22.85
CA TYR A 84 -4.65 -0.74 23.63
C TYR A 84 -4.70 -1.36 25.02
N ASN A 85 -5.02 -0.55 26.01
CA ASN A 85 -5.17 -0.95 27.41
C ASN A 85 -6.40 -0.24 27.96
N ASP A 86 -7.37 -1.01 28.45
CA ASP A 86 -8.64 -0.49 28.95
C ASP A 86 -8.49 0.47 30.16
N SER A 87 -7.35 0.43 30.84
CA SER A 87 -7.10 1.21 32.05
C SER A 87 -6.47 2.58 31.79
N ILE A 88 -5.88 2.83 30.62
CA ILE A 88 -5.17 4.08 30.29
C ILE A 88 -5.46 4.52 28.86
N SER A 89 -5.39 5.84 28.62
CA SER A 89 -5.48 6.37 27.25
C SER A 89 -4.36 5.81 26.38
N ILE A 90 -4.67 5.43 25.15
CA ILE A 90 -3.68 4.95 24.18
C ILE A 90 -2.52 5.94 23.98
N SER A 91 -2.78 7.25 24.08
CA SER A 91 -1.75 8.28 23.98
C SER A 91 -0.71 8.22 25.09
N SER A 92 -1.04 7.62 26.24
CA SER A 92 -0.13 7.41 27.37
C SER A 92 0.64 6.09 27.30
N VAL A 93 0.29 5.20 26.38
CA VAL A 93 1.02 3.95 26.16
C VAL A 93 2.30 4.24 25.36
N PRO A 94 3.49 3.86 25.88
CA PRO A 94 4.74 4.09 25.16
C PRO A 94 4.83 3.27 23.87
N TRP A 95 5.51 3.84 22.88
CA TRP A 95 5.86 3.14 21.67
C TRP A 95 7.04 2.18 21.89
N HIS A 96 6.93 0.95 21.42
CA HIS A 96 8.00 -0.04 21.45
C HIS A 96 8.44 -0.37 20.01
N LEU A 97 9.75 -0.32 19.75
CA LEU A 97 10.30 -0.75 18.46
C LEU A 97 9.98 -2.23 18.25
N SER A 98 9.22 -2.53 17.20
CA SER A 98 8.78 -3.91 16.92
C SER A 98 9.49 -4.53 15.72
N ARG A 99 9.79 -3.72 14.69
CA ARG A 99 10.42 -4.17 13.44
C ARG A 99 11.27 -3.07 12.84
N VAL A 100 12.22 -3.47 12.00
CA VAL A 100 12.94 -2.58 11.11
C VAL A 100 12.81 -3.15 9.70
N TRP A 101 12.31 -2.31 8.79
CA TRP A 101 12.14 -2.63 7.39
C TRP A 101 13.00 -1.71 6.53
N SER A 102 13.06 -1.97 5.24
CA SER A 102 13.65 -1.02 4.30
C SER A 102 12.77 -0.80 3.08
N PHE A 103 12.77 0.44 2.60
CA PHE A 103 12.08 0.87 1.40
C PHE A 103 13.09 1.38 0.39
N THR A 104 12.84 1.10 -0.89
CA THR A 104 13.63 1.63 -2.00
C THR A 104 12.69 2.11 -3.08
N ARG A 105 12.85 3.38 -3.52
CA ARG A 105 12.09 3.93 -4.65
C ARG A 105 13.05 4.20 -5.81
N THR A 106 12.75 3.62 -6.95
CA THR A 106 13.44 3.86 -8.23
C THR A 106 12.52 4.60 -9.19
N SER A 107 12.99 4.88 -10.41
CA SER A 107 12.15 5.42 -11.49
C SER A 107 11.12 4.44 -12.00
N GLU A 108 11.24 3.16 -11.70
CA GLU A 108 10.38 2.10 -12.23
C GLU A 108 9.44 1.52 -11.19
N ARG A 109 9.85 1.52 -9.91
CA ARG A 109 9.10 0.83 -8.86
C ARG A 109 9.42 1.30 -7.45
N ALA A 110 8.50 1.03 -6.53
CA ALA A 110 8.68 1.11 -5.09
C ALA A 110 8.79 -0.31 -4.50
N GLU A 111 9.85 -0.55 -3.77
CA GLU A 111 10.18 -1.83 -3.13
C GLU A 111 10.08 -1.70 -1.61
N LYS A 112 9.54 -2.72 -0.96
CA LYS A 112 9.49 -2.84 0.49
C LYS A 112 10.09 -4.17 0.90
N MET A 113 11.10 -4.15 1.78
CA MET A 113 11.66 -5.34 2.39
C MET A 113 11.06 -5.51 3.79
N GLU A 114 10.27 -6.55 3.95
CA GLU A 114 9.64 -6.97 5.19
C GLU A 114 10.13 -8.36 5.56
N GLU A 115 10.64 -8.58 6.77
CA GLU A 115 11.13 -9.87 7.27
C GLU A 115 12.06 -10.60 6.27
N ASN A 116 12.99 -9.84 5.67
CA ASN A 116 13.94 -10.31 4.63
C ASN A 116 13.30 -10.74 3.30
N VAL A 117 12.03 -10.43 3.07
CA VAL A 117 11.36 -10.65 1.79
C VAL A 117 11.14 -9.31 1.09
N ARG A 118 11.62 -9.20 -0.16
CA ARG A 118 11.51 -7.99 -0.97
C ARG A 118 10.28 -8.07 -1.86
N TYR A 119 9.38 -7.10 -1.70
CA TYR A 119 8.15 -6.97 -2.48
C TYR A 119 8.20 -5.75 -3.38
N VAL A 120 7.65 -5.85 -4.59
CA VAL A 120 7.35 -4.70 -5.45
C VAL A 120 5.95 -4.20 -5.10
N ARG A 121 5.87 -3.08 -4.38
CA ARG A 121 4.58 -2.54 -3.90
C ARG A 121 3.87 -1.70 -4.94
N LEU A 122 4.60 -0.85 -5.65
CA LEU A 122 4.08 -0.01 -6.74
C LEU A 122 5.01 -0.10 -7.95
N THR A 123 4.48 0.14 -9.14
CA THR A 123 5.24 0.34 -10.39
C THR A 123 4.98 1.74 -10.94
N PHE A 124 5.96 2.31 -11.61
CA PHE A 124 5.88 3.64 -12.19
C PHE A 124 6.12 3.60 -13.70
N PRO A 125 5.43 4.44 -14.49
CA PRO A 125 4.38 5.38 -14.05
C PRO A 125 3.10 4.65 -13.60
N VAL A 126 2.38 5.23 -12.62
CA VAL A 126 1.10 4.69 -12.15
C VAL A 126 0.07 4.78 -13.27
N LYS A 127 -0.52 3.63 -13.63
CA LYS A 127 -1.55 3.55 -14.67
C LYS A 127 -2.66 2.59 -14.27
N LEU A 128 -3.90 3.01 -14.50
CA LEU A 128 -5.05 2.14 -14.31
C LEU A 128 -4.88 0.84 -15.13
N ASP A 129 -5.27 -0.28 -14.52
CA ASP A 129 -5.18 -1.64 -15.09
C ASP A 129 -3.76 -2.20 -15.30
N GLU A 130 -2.69 -1.42 -15.03
CA GLU A 130 -1.32 -1.93 -15.03
C GLU A 130 -1.16 -3.08 -14.04
N ARG A 131 -0.45 -4.14 -14.45
CA ARG A 131 -0.22 -5.35 -13.67
C ARG A 131 1.27 -5.62 -13.51
N TRP A 132 1.65 -6.12 -12.34
CA TRP A 132 3.02 -6.56 -12.08
C TRP A 132 3.04 -7.72 -11.10
N ASN A 133 4.12 -8.48 -11.11
CA ASN A 133 4.37 -9.48 -10.10
C ASN A 133 4.91 -8.81 -8.82
N GLY A 134 4.10 -8.76 -7.74
CA GLY A 134 4.52 -8.23 -6.45
C GLY A 134 5.69 -9.00 -5.81
N ASN A 135 5.90 -10.26 -6.20
CA ASN A 135 6.97 -11.15 -5.76
C ASN A 135 8.15 -11.25 -6.76
N ALA A 136 8.24 -10.36 -7.75
CA ALA A 136 9.27 -10.40 -8.78
C ALA A 136 10.72 -10.37 -8.24
N LEU A 137 10.92 -9.92 -7.00
CA LEU A 137 12.23 -9.75 -6.37
C LEU A 137 12.47 -10.71 -5.18
N ASN A 138 11.67 -11.76 -5.07
CA ASN A 138 11.81 -12.80 -4.07
C ASN A 138 11.51 -14.19 -4.68
N ASN A 139 11.61 -15.23 -3.89
CA ASN A 139 11.42 -16.62 -4.33
C ASN A 139 10.03 -17.18 -4.02
N GLN A 140 9.07 -16.34 -3.66
CA GLN A 140 7.69 -16.76 -3.43
C GLN A 140 6.95 -16.93 -4.76
N GLN A 141 5.79 -17.60 -4.71
CA GLN A 141 4.91 -17.75 -5.87
C GLN A 141 4.53 -16.37 -6.42
N GLU A 142 4.40 -16.27 -7.73
CA GLU A 142 3.96 -15.07 -8.43
C GLU A 142 2.61 -14.58 -7.91
N TRP A 143 2.55 -13.26 -7.61
CA TRP A 143 1.33 -12.54 -7.26
C TRP A 143 1.13 -11.36 -8.19
N ASN A 144 0.09 -11.44 -8.99
CA ASN A 144 -0.25 -10.43 -10.00
C ASN A 144 -1.03 -9.27 -9.37
N TYR A 145 -0.29 -8.26 -8.89
CA TYR A 145 -0.85 -6.99 -8.42
C TYR A 145 -1.42 -6.19 -9.58
N LYS A 146 -2.39 -5.33 -9.29
CA LYS A 146 -3.06 -4.49 -10.27
C LYS A 146 -3.49 -3.16 -9.67
N TYR A 147 -3.33 -2.06 -10.41
CA TYR A 147 -4.01 -0.81 -10.08
C TYR A 147 -5.48 -0.92 -10.50
N ILE A 148 -6.41 -0.84 -9.52
CA ILE A 148 -7.85 -0.89 -9.76
C ILE A 148 -8.52 0.49 -9.66
N ALA A 149 -7.81 1.49 -9.14
CA ALA A 149 -8.17 2.91 -9.19
C ALA A 149 -6.90 3.76 -9.15
N THR A 150 -6.90 4.87 -9.89
CA THR A 150 -5.77 5.81 -9.93
C THR A 150 -6.30 7.23 -9.94
N ASP A 151 -5.61 8.13 -9.22
CA ASP A 151 -5.90 9.55 -9.14
C ASP A 151 -7.36 9.85 -8.71
N VAL A 152 -7.85 9.13 -7.70
CA VAL A 152 -9.20 9.30 -7.15
C VAL A 152 -9.16 9.92 -5.77
N PRO A 153 -10.05 10.85 -5.44
CA PRO A 153 -10.15 11.40 -4.08
C PRO A 153 -10.65 10.34 -3.10
N TYR A 154 -10.24 10.46 -1.85
CA TYR A 154 -10.66 9.55 -0.79
C TYR A 154 -10.66 10.24 0.57
N SER A 155 -11.62 9.89 1.42
CA SER A 155 -11.71 10.38 2.81
C SER A 155 -11.58 9.21 3.78
N LEU A 156 -10.72 9.37 4.78
CA LEU A 156 -10.48 8.38 5.83
C LEU A 156 -10.25 9.09 7.17
N ASN A 157 -10.98 8.72 8.23
CA ASN A 157 -10.79 9.24 9.59
C ASN A 157 -10.71 10.78 9.67
N ASN A 158 -11.64 11.50 9.00
CA ASN A 158 -11.70 12.96 8.88
C ASN A 158 -10.51 13.60 8.11
N MET A 159 -9.65 12.82 7.49
CA MET A 159 -8.62 13.27 6.54
C MET A 159 -9.15 13.15 5.11
N ASN A 160 -8.86 14.16 4.28
CA ASN A 160 -9.23 14.16 2.87
C ASN A 160 -7.94 14.10 2.03
N PHE A 161 -7.92 13.20 1.07
CA PHE A 161 -6.82 12.99 0.13
C PHE A 161 -7.34 13.27 -1.28
N ASP A 162 -6.78 14.25 -1.96
CA ASP A 162 -7.23 14.66 -3.30
C ASP A 162 -6.91 13.59 -4.35
N SER A 163 -5.85 12.84 -4.15
CA SER A 163 -5.39 11.83 -5.10
C SER A 163 -4.90 10.57 -4.39
N THR A 164 -5.54 9.45 -4.72
CA THR A 164 -5.17 8.11 -4.22
C THR A 164 -5.08 7.10 -5.35
N VAL A 165 -4.31 6.03 -5.10
CA VAL A 165 -4.28 4.83 -5.94
C VAL A 165 -4.66 3.61 -5.11
N VAL A 166 -5.31 2.64 -5.74
CA VAL A 166 -5.71 1.38 -5.11
C VAL A 166 -5.04 0.23 -5.83
N VAL A 167 -4.31 -0.57 -5.06
CA VAL A 167 -3.63 -1.79 -5.52
C VAL A 167 -4.39 -3.00 -5.02
N GLN A 168 -4.94 -3.78 -5.93
CA GLN A 168 -5.44 -5.12 -5.65
C GLN A 168 -4.28 -6.11 -5.79
N GLN A 169 -3.89 -6.75 -4.71
CA GLN A 169 -2.80 -7.72 -4.69
C GLN A 169 -3.29 -9.15 -4.94
N LEU A 170 -4.49 -9.45 -4.46
CA LEU A 170 -5.15 -10.73 -4.65
C LEU A 170 -6.66 -10.53 -4.62
N LEU A 171 -7.37 -11.25 -5.46
CA LEU A 171 -8.81 -11.47 -5.33
C LEU A 171 -9.11 -12.90 -5.78
N ARG A 172 -9.53 -13.74 -4.83
CA ARG A 172 -10.02 -15.10 -5.08
C ARG A 172 -11.18 -15.39 -4.14
N VAL A 173 -12.35 -15.54 -4.71
CA VAL A 173 -13.57 -15.85 -3.96
C VAL A 173 -14.24 -17.05 -4.62
N ASN A 174 -14.49 -18.09 -3.83
CA ASN A 174 -15.20 -19.29 -4.27
C ASN A 174 -15.97 -19.93 -3.10
N GLY A 175 -16.47 -21.16 -3.29
CA GLY A 175 -17.26 -21.86 -2.26
C GLY A 175 -16.48 -22.35 -1.04
N LEU A 176 -15.14 -22.21 -1.01
CA LEU A 176 -14.27 -22.69 0.07
C LEU A 176 -13.41 -21.59 0.67
N GLU A 177 -13.14 -20.50 -0.04
CA GLU A 177 -12.25 -19.43 0.40
C GLU A 177 -12.70 -18.05 -0.06
N HIS A 178 -12.40 -17.03 0.76
CA HIS A 178 -12.41 -15.63 0.37
C HIS A 178 -11.02 -15.06 0.68
N ARG A 179 -10.27 -14.77 -0.38
CA ARG A 179 -8.95 -14.15 -0.29
C ARG A 179 -8.96 -12.84 -1.06
N GLU A 180 -8.81 -11.74 -0.33
CA GLU A 180 -8.80 -10.39 -0.88
C GLU A 180 -7.77 -9.55 -0.15
N TYR A 181 -6.83 -8.97 -0.92
CA TYR A 181 -5.75 -8.14 -0.40
C TYR A 181 -5.74 -6.84 -1.20
N VAL A 182 -5.98 -5.74 -0.53
CA VAL A 182 -6.07 -4.41 -1.13
C VAL A 182 -5.26 -3.41 -0.31
N GLU A 183 -4.50 -2.57 -0.99
CA GLU A 183 -3.79 -1.43 -0.41
C GLU A 183 -4.20 -0.14 -1.11
N ARG A 184 -4.35 0.94 -0.34
CA ARG A 184 -4.59 2.30 -0.84
C ARG A 184 -3.46 3.21 -0.42
N TYR A 185 -2.94 3.98 -1.38
CA TYR A 185 -1.88 4.95 -1.17
C TYR A 185 -2.37 6.33 -1.54
N ALA A 186 -1.98 7.36 -0.77
CA ALA A 186 -2.25 8.76 -1.07
C ALA A 186 -0.96 9.51 -1.40
N LYS A 187 -1.04 10.47 -2.32
CA LYS A 187 0.11 11.33 -2.66
C LYS A 187 0.64 12.03 -1.40
N HIS A 188 1.96 12.09 -1.28
CA HIS A 188 2.73 12.71 -0.20
C HIS A 188 2.55 12.05 1.18
N VAL A 189 1.77 10.97 1.27
CA VAL A 189 1.49 10.25 2.52
C VAL A 189 1.98 8.80 2.47
N GLY A 190 1.82 8.13 1.33
CA GLY A 190 2.10 6.72 1.18
C GLY A 190 0.87 5.85 1.50
N LEU A 191 1.08 4.71 2.12
CA LEU A 191 0.00 3.79 2.50
C LEU A 191 -0.95 4.46 3.50
N ILE A 192 -2.24 4.50 3.19
CA ILE A 192 -3.27 5.04 4.08
C ILE A 192 -4.25 3.97 4.57
N GLU A 193 -4.42 2.91 3.80
CA GLU A 193 -5.31 1.81 4.16
C GLU A 193 -4.81 0.50 3.57
N LYS A 194 -4.93 -0.59 4.32
CA LYS A 194 -4.74 -1.95 3.84
C LYS A 194 -5.80 -2.85 4.43
N THR A 195 -6.38 -3.69 3.60
CA THR A 195 -7.30 -4.75 4.00
C THR A 195 -6.79 -6.09 3.50
N VAL A 196 -6.81 -7.08 4.38
CA VAL A 196 -6.52 -8.47 4.08
C VAL A 196 -7.69 -9.30 4.59
N ILE A 197 -8.34 -10.00 3.71
CA ILE A 197 -9.27 -11.08 4.01
C ILE A 197 -8.60 -12.35 3.48
N ASP A 198 -8.27 -13.27 4.34
CA ASP A 198 -7.72 -14.58 3.98
C ASP A 198 -8.39 -15.64 4.84
N VAL A 199 -9.57 -16.04 4.46
CA VAL A 199 -10.40 -16.93 5.24
C VAL A 199 -10.90 -18.09 4.38
N LYS A 200 -11.12 -19.23 5.03
CA LYS A 200 -11.62 -20.45 4.41
C LYS A 200 -12.64 -21.18 5.28
N ASP A 201 -13.38 -22.04 4.65
CA ASP A 201 -14.25 -23.05 5.24
C ASP A 201 -14.06 -24.36 4.46
N ASN A 202 -13.91 -25.47 5.17
CA ASN A 202 -13.67 -26.79 4.56
C ASN A 202 -14.95 -27.38 3.94
N THR A 203 -16.11 -26.75 4.16
CA THR A 203 -17.40 -27.21 3.66
C THR A 203 -17.89 -26.34 2.52
N VAL A 204 -18.12 -26.92 1.35
CA VAL A 204 -18.74 -26.21 0.23
C VAL A 204 -20.21 -25.95 0.52
N ASN A 205 -20.56 -24.67 0.72
CA ASN A 205 -21.93 -24.23 0.85
C ASN A 205 -22.12 -22.92 0.06
N LEU A 206 -22.73 -23.02 -1.11
CA LEU A 206 -22.93 -21.86 -1.99
C LEU A 206 -24.12 -20.97 -1.57
N SER A 207 -24.92 -21.43 -0.61
CA SER A 207 -26.08 -20.68 -0.12
C SER A 207 -25.73 -19.69 1.01
N VAL A 208 -24.56 -19.83 1.63
CA VAL A 208 -24.08 -18.99 2.71
C VAL A 208 -22.71 -18.41 2.32
N PRO A 209 -22.52 -17.10 2.31
CA PRO A 209 -21.21 -16.48 2.04
C PRO A 209 -20.13 -17.00 3.00
N ILE A 210 -18.89 -17.11 2.52
CA ILE A 210 -17.75 -17.54 3.36
C ILE A 210 -17.59 -16.67 4.60
N LEU A 211 -17.82 -15.37 4.48
CA LEU A 211 -17.67 -14.43 5.61
C LEU A 211 -18.66 -14.67 6.76
N ASP A 212 -19.76 -15.39 6.49
CA ASP A 212 -20.76 -15.73 7.51
C ASP A 212 -20.53 -17.12 8.14
N ARG A 213 -19.47 -17.85 7.70
CA ARG A 213 -19.18 -19.22 8.15
C ARG A 213 -17.68 -19.54 8.16
N ILE A 214 -16.88 -18.59 8.60
CA ILE A 214 -15.42 -18.73 8.62
C ILE A 214 -15.01 -19.83 9.60
N GLU A 215 -14.27 -20.82 9.11
CA GLU A 215 -13.65 -21.86 9.92
C GLU A 215 -12.24 -21.47 10.35
N SER A 216 -11.46 -20.89 9.43
CA SER A 216 -10.09 -20.49 9.75
C SER A 216 -9.59 -19.36 8.86
N GLY A 217 -8.52 -18.70 9.32
CA GLY A 217 -7.85 -17.64 8.58
C GLY A 217 -7.73 -16.34 9.33
N VAL A 218 -7.62 -15.24 8.60
CA VAL A 218 -7.44 -13.90 9.19
C VAL A 218 -8.20 -12.85 8.41
N ILE A 219 -8.81 -11.92 9.14
CA ILE A 219 -9.27 -10.62 8.63
C ILE A 219 -8.41 -9.56 9.30
N TYR A 220 -7.70 -8.76 8.51
CA TYR A 220 -6.76 -7.77 8.99
C TYR A 220 -7.00 -6.45 8.29
N SER A 221 -7.02 -5.36 9.04
CA SER A 221 -7.06 -4.02 8.50
C SER A 221 -6.07 -3.10 9.19
N ILE A 222 -5.49 -2.20 8.41
CA ILE A 222 -4.64 -1.11 8.87
C ILE A 222 -5.20 0.18 8.28
N ARG A 223 -5.44 1.21 9.10
CA ARG A 223 -6.01 2.48 8.69
C ARG A 223 -5.22 3.63 9.28
N LEU A 224 -4.84 4.56 8.44
CA LEU A 224 -4.13 5.77 8.84
C LEU A 224 -4.98 6.60 9.80
N ILE A 225 -4.39 7.03 10.92
CA ILE A 225 -5.02 7.93 11.89
C ILE A 225 -4.23 9.24 12.06
N GLU A 226 -2.93 9.26 11.73
CA GLU A 226 -2.08 10.43 11.80
C GLU A 226 -0.90 10.27 10.85
N TYR A 227 -0.43 11.35 10.26
CA TYR A 227 0.82 11.37 9.48
C TYR A 227 1.52 12.72 9.59
N ARG A 228 2.81 12.72 9.26
CA ARG A 228 3.63 13.91 9.11
C ARG A 228 4.55 13.73 7.91
N GLN A 229 4.57 14.77 7.07
CA GLN A 229 5.53 14.94 5.98
C GLN A 229 6.85 15.49 6.48
#